data_e09dc99fc70aeab03dc558d3b006429b
#
_entry.id   e09dc99fc70aeab03dc558d3b006429b
#
_cell.length_a   1.000
_cell.length_b   1.000
_cell.length_c   1.000
_cell.angle_alpha   90.00
_cell.angle_beta   90.00
_cell.angle_gamma   90.00
#
_symmetry.space_group_name_H-M   'P 1'
#
loop_
_entity.id
_entity.type
_entity.pdbx_description
1 polymer ?
#
loop_
_entity_poly.entity_id
_entity_poly.type
_entity_poly.pdbx_seq_one_letter_code
_entity_poly.pdbx_strand_id
1 'polypeptide(L)'
;MLPFIFSDTRIAPAGVRAIGAAMVEGGFTKTRIVLQQWNRNFRPSAMRLDGRAPDLFMISSMAIHGQRAKEMIADARRIDPSSQPLILVGGPKAIYEPWDLLGAGGAPAADVAITGEEYVLLNLLEVLLAERAGKEPLRQVFLRVRDCGGLDQVPGLMYARTDARQAVQELVDTGPQRLLNDLDELPHPVHGFGLLERPSRRAGLAPGPLPASQVARHSPTASLVLTFGCRFGCHYCPIPAYNQRQYRVKSGQRIADEMRRLHDEFGHRLFFGADDNFFNDPSRTLKIVDHLARTRIAGGPLHKRIFWGTEATVHDTLRMTDHLPLVRKAGLRAIWLGVEDMTATLINKGQSVPGTMRAFSLLQSAGILPMPMMMHHDSQPLLSRRDAHGLLNQVYLLRKAGAITLQVLMISPAPGSRSYEETFTSGLVLQGAGRMKVEAHMLDGNYVIASKLAKPWRKQFNILLAYLYFYNPLQLLLSMIRLRSTLYPAGPTAQMVGMAGLGHTVRRTLGWAMALLLGKIRRTGIWPQSSVPIRQLASAPRLPAIDYRKLFSGHLTPTMSESTAEFPQLSRLGVGSTPTKLEFPEVTPEVTP
;
A
#
# COMPACT_ATOMS: atom_id res chain seq x y z
N MET A 1 -3.73 12.44 -17.63
CA MET A 1 -2.63 12.81 -16.72
C MET A 1 -3.06 13.35 -15.37
N LEU A 2 -4.09 14.17 -15.32
CA LEU A 2 -4.73 14.65 -14.10
C LEU A 2 -5.02 13.57 -13.03
N PRO A 3 -5.45 12.36 -13.40
CA PRO A 3 -5.75 11.31 -12.41
C PRO A 3 -4.54 10.81 -11.64
N PHE A 4 -3.33 10.92 -12.18
CA PHE A 4 -2.11 10.50 -11.48
C PHE A 4 -1.71 11.42 -10.33
N ILE A 5 -2.29 12.60 -10.27
CA ILE A 5 -1.91 13.63 -9.29
C ILE A 5 -2.87 13.59 -8.09
N PHE A 6 -4.00 12.84 -8.14
CA PHE A 6 -5.10 13.07 -7.23
C PHE A 6 -5.66 11.93 -6.45
N SER A 7 -5.86 12.32 -5.28
CA SER A 7 -6.67 11.86 -4.16
C SER A 7 -7.12 10.39 -4.25
N ASP A 8 -6.88 9.69 -3.19
CA ASP A 8 -7.43 8.39 -2.81
C ASP A 8 -8.92 8.19 -3.17
N THR A 9 -9.69 9.28 -3.32
CA THR A 9 -11.12 9.23 -3.68
C THR A 9 -11.38 8.81 -5.13
N ARG A 10 -10.38 8.90 -6.02
CA ARG A 10 -10.54 8.58 -7.45
C ARG A 10 -9.79 7.33 -7.91
N ILE A 11 -9.30 6.55 -6.98
CA ILE A 11 -8.63 5.27 -7.24
C ILE A 11 -9.25 4.21 -6.35
N ALA A 12 -9.78 3.14 -6.93
CA ALA A 12 -10.17 1.97 -6.16
C ALA A 12 -8.89 1.20 -5.76
N PRO A 13 -8.63 0.98 -4.45
CA PRO A 13 -7.40 0.31 -3.99
C PRO A 13 -7.24 -1.10 -4.56
N ALA A 14 -6.01 -1.49 -4.91
CA ALA A 14 -5.73 -2.80 -5.51
C ALA A 14 -6.04 -3.94 -4.53
N GLY A 15 -5.64 -3.82 -3.26
CA GLY A 15 -5.78 -4.91 -2.28
C GLY A 15 -7.22 -5.37 -2.05
N VAL A 16 -8.18 -4.44 -1.83
CA VAL A 16 -9.59 -4.83 -1.64
C VAL A 16 -10.20 -5.46 -2.90
N ARG A 17 -9.73 -5.04 -4.10
CA ARG A 17 -10.18 -5.61 -5.36
C ARG A 17 -9.57 -7.00 -5.61
N ALA A 18 -8.35 -7.22 -5.19
CA ALA A 18 -7.70 -8.52 -5.24
C ALA A 18 -8.46 -9.56 -4.38
N ILE A 19 -8.81 -9.19 -3.14
CA ILE A 19 -9.66 -10.02 -2.28
C ILE A 19 -11.03 -10.28 -2.91
N GLY A 20 -11.68 -9.24 -3.46
CA GLY A 20 -12.97 -9.42 -4.17
C GLY A 20 -12.85 -10.33 -5.39
N ALA A 21 -11.77 -10.21 -6.15
CA ALA A 21 -11.49 -11.08 -7.30
C ALA A 21 -11.29 -12.54 -6.85
N ALA A 22 -10.53 -12.76 -5.78
CA ALA A 22 -10.34 -14.08 -5.19
C ALA A 22 -11.67 -14.72 -4.77
N MET A 23 -12.55 -13.94 -4.14
CA MET A 23 -13.88 -14.42 -3.77
C MET A 23 -14.70 -14.85 -4.97
N VAL A 24 -14.70 -14.06 -6.07
CA VAL A 24 -15.45 -14.40 -7.28
C VAL A 24 -14.89 -15.64 -7.98
N GLU A 25 -13.58 -15.71 -8.15
CA GLU A 25 -12.92 -16.88 -8.75
C GLU A 25 -13.06 -18.12 -7.87
N GLY A 26 -13.13 -17.95 -6.55
CA GLY A 26 -13.46 -18.99 -5.58
C GLY A 26 -14.95 -19.38 -5.54
N GLY A 27 -15.79 -18.84 -6.42
CA GLY A 27 -17.22 -19.18 -6.50
C GLY A 27 -18.16 -18.33 -5.63
N PHE A 28 -17.64 -17.41 -4.81
CA PHE A 28 -18.45 -16.53 -3.94
C PHE A 28 -18.93 -15.31 -4.71
N THR A 29 -19.85 -15.51 -5.65
CA THR A 29 -20.33 -14.44 -6.55
C THR A 29 -21.16 -13.36 -5.83
N LYS A 30 -21.75 -13.67 -4.67
CA LYS A 30 -22.46 -12.69 -3.83
C LYS A 30 -21.49 -11.90 -2.96
N THR A 31 -20.60 -11.16 -3.61
CA THR A 31 -19.57 -10.32 -2.97
C THR A 31 -19.79 -8.86 -3.32
N ARG A 32 -19.52 -7.96 -2.40
CA ARG A 32 -19.61 -6.51 -2.59
C ARG A 32 -18.40 -5.81 -1.98
N ILE A 33 -17.81 -4.85 -2.69
CA ILE A 33 -16.70 -4.03 -2.22
C ILE A 33 -17.19 -2.63 -1.91
N VAL A 34 -17.12 -2.24 -0.64
CA VAL A 34 -17.49 -0.89 -0.17
C VAL A 34 -16.24 -0.07 0.05
N LEU A 35 -16.06 0.98 -0.73
CA LEU A 35 -14.96 1.92 -0.53
C LEU A 35 -15.41 3.03 0.43
N GLN A 36 -14.74 3.16 1.57
CA GLN A 36 -15.10 4.13 2.60
C GLN A 36 -14.99 5.59 2.13
N GLN A 37 -14.05 5.90 1.23
CA GLN A 37 -13.93 7.22 0.61
C GLN A 37 -15.18 7.60 -0.22
N TRP A 38 -15.93 6.62 -0.73
CA TRP A 38 -17.19 6.83 -1.48
C TRP A 38 -18.44 6.70 -0.63
N ASN A 39 -18.38 5.94 0.48
CA ASN A 39 -19.50 5.52 1.31
C ASN A 39 -19.23 5.82 2.79
N ARG A 40 -19.02 7.10 3.11
CA ARG A 40 -18.62 7.55 4.45
C ARG A 40 -19.59 7.20 5.56
N ASN A 41 -20.89 7.11 5.21
CA ASN A 41 -21.97 6.79 6.16
C ASN A 41 -22.28 5.30 6.25
N PHE A 42 -21.56 4.46 5.51
CA PHE A 42 -21.77 3.01 5.54
C PHE A 42 -21.56 2.46 6.95
N ARG A 43 -22.52 1.63 7.36
CA ARG A 43 -22.54 0.91 8.64
C ARG A 43 -22.71 -0.58 8.39
N PRO A 44 -21.78 -1.43 8.83
CA PRO A 44 -21.89 -2.88 8.70
C PRO A 44 -23.18 -3.45 9.31
N SER A 45 -23.68 -2.89 10.40
CA SER A 45 -24.96 -3.32 11.02
C SER A 45 -26.16 -3.16 10.08
N ALA A 46 -26.09 -2.23 9.11
CA ALA A 46 -27.13 -2.00 8.12
C ALA A 46 -26.91 -2.74 6.78
N MET A 47 -25.81 -3.49 6.63
CA MET A 47 -25.52 -4.18 5.37
C MET A 47 -26.49 -5.35 5.15
N ARG A 48 -26.99 -5.45 3.93
CA ARG A 48 -27.82 -6.58 3.47
C ARG A 48 -27.43 -6.92 2.04
N LEU A 49 -27.13 -8.17 1.79
CA LEU A 49 -26.98 -8.76 0.45
C LEU A 49 -28.19 -9.65 0.21
N ASP A 50 -28.97 -9.36 -0.83
CA ASP A 50 -30.21 -10.08 -1.15
C ASP A 50 -31.16 -10.17 0.08
N GLY A 51 -31.25 -9.09 0.86
CA GLY A 51 -32.13 -9.00 2.04
C GLY A 51 -31.58 -9.66 3.32
N ARG A 52 -30.42 -10.31 3.28
CA ARG A 52 -29.82 -11.01 4.43
C ARG A 52 -28.52 -10.35 4.89
N ALA A 53 -28.17 -10.53 6.16
CA ALA A 53 -26.81 -10.22 6.62
C ALA A 53 -25.82 -11.14 5.90
N PRO A 54 -24.66 -10.65 5.45
CA PRO A 54 -23.64 -11.50 4.81
C PRO A 54 -23.01 -12.45 5.82
N ASP A 55 -22.59 -13.64 5.38
CA ASP A 55 -21.85 -14.62 6.20
C ASP A 55 -20.46 -14.11 6.57
N LEU A 56 -19.86 -13.25 5.74
CA LEU A 56 -18.52 -12.70 5.90
C LEU A 56 -18.55 -11.18 5.87
N PHE A 57 -17.82 -10.54 6.78
CA PHE A 57 -17.50 -9.13 6.73
C PHE A 57 -15.98 -8.95 6.79
N MET A 58 -15.40 -8.41 5.73
CA MET A 58 -13.95 -8.28 5.57
C MET A 58 -13.52 -6.81 5.57
N ILE A 59 -12.47 -6.48 6.31
CA ILE A 59 -11.92 -5.14 6.39
C ILE A 59 -10.45 -5.18 5.98
N SER A 60 -10.09 -4.43 4.92
CA SER A 60 -8.69 -4.18 4.57
C SER A 60 -8.33 -2.75 4.97
N SER A 61 -7.28 -2.59 5.78
CA SER A 61 -6.87 -1.28 6.29
C SER A 61 -5.37 -1.10 6.35
N MET A 62 -4.94 0.14 6.13
CA MET A 62 -3.60 0.62 6.47
C MET A 62 -3.58 1.14 7.91
N ALA A 63 -2.39 1.37 8.49
CA ALA A 63 -2.25 1.93 9.83
C ALA A 63 -3.03 3.24 10.02
N ILE A 64 -3.02 4.12 9.01
CA ILE A 64 -3.76 5.39 9.00
C ILE A 64 -5.29 5.23 9.12
N HIS A 65 -5.82 4.05 8.81
CA HIS A 65 -7.25 3.73 8.87
C HIS A 65 -7.64 2.89 10.09
N GLY A 66 -6.69 2.60 11.00
CA GLY A 66 -6.89 1.68 12.12
C GLY A 66 -8.09 2.03 13.00
N GLN A 67 -8.27 3.32 13.32
CA GLN A 67 -9.41 3.78 14.11
C GLN A 67 -10.74 3.49 13.39
N ARG A 68 -10.81 3.74 12.08
CA ARG A 68 -12.02 3.48 11.30
C ARG A 68 -12.32 1.98 11.19
N ALA A 69 -11.29 1.15 11.08
CA ALA A 69 -11.46 -0.31 11.11
C ALA A 69 -12.09 -0.78 12.43
N LYS A 70 -11.65 -0.27 13.57
CA LYS A 70 -12.25 -0.58 14.89
C LYS A 70 -13.72 -0.16 14.99
N GLU A 71 -14.06 1.03 14.48
CA GLU A 71 -15.45 1.50 14.44
C GLU A 71 -16.33 0.58 13.59
N MET A 72 -15.83 0.09 12.45
CA MET A 72 -16.52 -0.85 11.59
C MET A 72 -16.72 -2.21 12.26
N ILE A 73 -15.70 -2.73 12.96
CA ILE A 73 -15.80 -3.96 13.74
C ILE A 73 -16.87 -3.79 14.83
N ALA A 74 -16.81 -2.71 15.60
CA ALA A 74 -17.76 -2.43 16.68
C ALA A 74 -19.20 -2.32 16.16
N ASP A 75 -19.40 -1.70 15.00
CA ASP A 75 -20.73 -1.59 14.41
C ASP A 75 -21.23 -2.96 13.87
N ALA A 76 -20.35 -3.77 13.26
CA ALA A 76 -20.70 -5.12 12.82
C ALA A 76 -21.11 -6.04 13.98
N ARG A 77 -20.49 -5.86 15.16
CA ARG A 77 -20.83 -6.61 16.38
C ARG A 77 -22.21 -6.29 16.97
N ARG A 78 -22.91 -5.25 16.46
CA ARG A 78 -24.30 -4.93 16.80
C ARG A 78 -25.31 -5.78 16.07
N ILE A 79 -24.90 -6.54 15.04
CA ILE A 79 -25.77 -7.50 14.36
C ILE A 79 -26.13 -8.60 15.36
N ASP A 80 -27.38 -9.10 15.27
CA ASP A 80 -27.87 -10.19 16.11
C ASP A 80 -26.87 -11.37 16.11
N PRO A 81 -26.52 -11.93 17.27
CA PRO A 81 -25.54 -13.01 17.38
C PRO A 81 -25.83 -14.23 16.50
N SER A 82 -27.12 -14.55 16.25
CA SER A 82 -27.54 -15.67 15.41
C SER A 82 -27.25 -15.46 13.92
N SER A 83 -27.13 -14.21 13.48
CA SER A 83 -26.85 -13.80 12.09
C SER A 83 -25.57 -12.98 11.96
N GLN A 84 -24.75 -12.93 13.00
CA GLN A 84 -23.51 -12.16 13.02
C GLN A 84 -22.49 -12.75 12.03
N PRO A 85 -21.93 -11.93 11.14
CA PRO A 85 -20.94 -12.41 10.19
C PRO A 85 -19.64 -12.82 10.88
N LEU A 86 -18.89 -13.70 10.25
CA LEU A 86 -17.47 -13.88 10.53
C LEU A 86 -16.74 -12.61 10.10
N ILE A 87 -16.05 -11.95 11.05
CA ILE A 87 -15.34 -10.69 10.81
C ILE A 87 -13.86 -10.96 10.60
N LEU A 88 -13.37 -10.70 9.39
CA LEU A 88 -11.98 -10.84 9.02
C LEU A 88 -11.32 -9.48 8.81
N VAL A 89 -10.08 -9.35 9.23
CA VAL A 89 -9.27 -8.16 8.99
C VAL A 89 -8.02 -8.52 8.21
N GLY A 90 -7.62 -7.64 7.30
CA GLY A 90 -6.44 -7.82 6.46
C GLY A 90 -5.79 -6.48 6.10
N GLY A 91 -4.80 -6.55 5.21
CA GLY A 91 -4.00 -5.40 4.77
C GLY A 91 -2.92 -5.00 5.78
N PRO A 92 -2.13 -3.94 5.50
CA PRO A 92 -0.94 -3.60 6.29
C PRO A 92 -1.18 -3.43 7.79
N LYS A 93 -2.34 -2.89 8.22
CA LYS A 93 -2.67 -2.79 9.65
C LYS A 93 -2.77 -4.16 10.31
N ALA A 94 -3.43 -5.12 9.67
CA ALA A 94 -3.58 -6.47 10.19
C ALA A 94 -2.27 -7.28 10.10
N ILE A 95 -1.42 -6.99 9.11
CA ILE A 95 -0.12 -7.65 8.95
C ILE A 95 0.86 -7.23 10.05
N TYR A 96 0.90 -5.93 10.39
CA TYR A 96 1.91 -5.41 11.31
C TYR A 96 1.45 -5.23 12.75
N GLU A 97 0.16 -4.99 12.97
CA GLU A 97 -0.42 -4.73 14.29
C GLU A 97 -1.76 -5.48 14.46
N PRO A 98 -1.80 -6.82 14.24
CA PRO A 98 -3.03 -7.59 14.28
C PRO A 98 -3.72 -7.55 15.66
N TRP A 99 -2.94 -7.51 16.74
CA TRP A 99 -3.46 -7.45 18.13
C TRP A 99 -4.42 -6.29 18.36
N ASP A 100 -4.21 -5.17 17.70
CA ASP A 100 -5.02 -3.95 17.82
C ASP A 100 -6.44 -4.12 17.24
N LEU A 101 -6.62 -5.11 16.37
CA LEU A 101 -7.90 -5.45 15.73
C LEU A 101 -8.55 -6.72 16.30
N LEU A 102 -7.78 -7.54 17.05
CA LEU A 102 -8.23 -8.81 17.65
C LEU A 102 -8.62 -8.70 19.12
N GLY A 103 -8.80 -7.48 19.62
CA GLY A 103 -9.36 -7.25 20.95
C GLY A 103 -8.40 -7.42 22.13
N ALA A 104 -7.09 -7.50 21.91
CA ALA A 104 -6.10 -7.56 22.97
C ALA A 104 -6.16 -6.38 23.97
N GLY A 105 -6.77 -5.25 23.58
CA GLY A 105 -7.00 -4.07 24.42
C GLY A 105 -8.43 -3.94 24.98
N GLY A 106 -9.25 -5.00 24.96
CA GLY A 106 -10.62 -4.99 25.49
C GLY A 106 -11.66 -4.31 24.58
N ALA A 107 -11.30 -3.89 23.37
CA ALA A 107 -12.21 -3.33 22.36
C ALA A 107 -12.96 -4.44 21.59
N PRO A 108 -14.09 -4.13 20.93
CA PRO A 108 -14.72 -5.07 20.01
C PRO A 108 -13.73 -5.61 18.99
N ALA A 109 -13.69 -6.92 18.83
CA ALA A 109 -12.66 -7.64 18.08
C ALA A 109 -13.17 -8.18 16.74
N ALA A 110 -12.28 -8.26 15.73
CA ALA A 110 -12.44 -9.18 14.62
C ALA A 110 -12.24 -10.64 15.10
N ASP A 111 -12.72 -11.59 14.32
CA ASP A 111 -12.56 -13.01 14.66
C ASP A 111 -11.17 -13.51 14.26
N VAL A 112 -10.64 -13.05 13.12
CA VAL A 112 -9.35 -13.47 12.58
C VAL A 112 -8.70 -12.36 11.74
N ALA A 113 -7.37 -12.26 11.84
CA ALA A 113 -6.54 -11.45 10.96
C ALA A 113 -5.86 -12.33 9.90
N ILE A 114 -5.95 -11.91 8.65
CA ILE A 114 -5.23 -12.50 7.53
C ILE A 114 -3.99 -11.67 7.28
N THR A 115 -2.82 -12.27 7.49
CA THR A 115 -1.52 -11.61 7.42
C THR A 115 -0.76 -11.90 6.12
N GLY A 116 -1.49 -12.37 5.10
CA GLY A 116 -0.93 -12.81 3.83
C GLY A 116 -1.69 -12.37 2.59
N GLU A 117 -1.40 -13.04 1.48
CA GLU A 117 -2.01 -12.84 0.16
C GLU A 117 -3.42 -13.47 0.10
N GLU A 118 -4.13 -13.25 -1.00
CA GLU A 118 -5.55 -13.59 -1.18
C GLU A 118 -5.86 -15.07 -0.96
N TYR A 119 -4.95 -15.95 -1.30
CA TYR A 119 -5.16 -17.39 -1.17
C TYR A 119 -5.20 -17.87 0.29
N VAL A 120 -4.63 -17.11 1.24
CA VAL A 120 -4.79 -17.42 2.68
C VAL A 120 -6.26 -17.35 3.09
N LEU A 121 -6.99 -16.36 2.55
CA LEU A 121 -8.44 -16.28 2.74
C LEU A 121 -9.15 -17.52 2.17
N LEU A 122 -8.79 -17.94 0.97
CA LEU A 122 -9.41 -19.10 0.33
C LEU A 122 -9.09 -20.39 1.09
N ASN A 123 -7.87 -20.55 1.59
CA ASN A 123 -7.49 -21.68 2.44
C ASN A 123 -8.31 -21.74 3.74
N LEU A 124 -8.49 -20.58 4.38
CA LEU A 124 -9.35 -20.49 5.57
C LEU A 124 -10.79 -20.92 5.23
N LEU A 125 -11.34 -20.41 4.12
CA LEU A 125 -12.70 -20.73 3.72
C LEU A 125 -12.86 -22.21 3.36
N GLU A 126 -11.87 -22.81 2.73
CA GLU A 126 -11.87 -24.26 2.44
C GLU A 126 -12.00 -25.08 3.71
N VAL A 127 -11.16 -24.80 4.72
CA VAL A 127 -11.23 -25.49 6.01
C VAL A 127 -12.60 -25.29 6.68
N LEU A 128 -13.11 -24.05 6.69
CA LEU A 128 -14.40 -23.76 7.33
C LEU A 128 -15.58 -24.43 6.61
N LEU A 129 -15.55 -24.47 5.27
CA LEU A 129 -16.62 -25.08 4.48
C LEU A 129 -16.61 -26.61 4.56
N ALA A 130 -15.44 -27.22 4.66
CA ALA A 130 -15.30 -28.66 4.87
C ALA A 130 -15.94 -29.10 6.21
N GLU A 131 -15.83 -28.26 7.23
CA GLU A 131 -16.36 -28.51 8.58
C GLU A 131 -17.81 -28.03 8.79
N ARG A 132 -18.39 -27.32 7.81
CA ARG A 132 -19.72 -26.72 7.93
C ARG A 132 -20.83 -27.74 7.83
N ALA A 133 -21.65 -27.86 8.87
CA ALA A 133 -22.85 -28.70 8.87
C ALA A 133 -24.06 -27.90 8.30
N GLY A 134 -24.52 -28.26 7.11
CA GLY A 134 -25.72 -27.69 6.49
C GLY A 134 -25.67 -26.15 6.34
N LYS A 135 -26.58 -25.45 7.01
CA LYS A 135 -26.69 -23.97 6.99
C LYS A 135 -26.12 -23.30 8.25
N GLU A 136 -25.25 -23.97 8.98
CA GLU A 136 -24.61 -23.43 10.17
C GLU A 136 -23.98 -22.04 9.87
N PRO A 137 -24.16 -21.02 10.73
CA PRO A 137 -23.52 -19.73 10.56
C PRO A 137 -21.99 -19.85 10.53
N LEU A 138 -21.35 -19.26 9.53
CA LEU A 138 -19.91 -19.46 9.29
C LEU A 138 -19.04 -19.03 10.48
N ARG A 139 -19.49 -18.05 11.26
CA ARG A 139 -18.80 -17.64 12.49
C ARG A 139 -18.83 -18.75 13.55
N GLN A 140 -19.92 -19.52 13.68
CA GLN A 140 -19.99 -20.63 14.62
C GLN A 140 -19.04 -21.76 14.20
N VAL A 141 -19.01 -22.08 12.90
CA VAL A 141 -18.02 -23.01 12.35
C VAL A 141 -16.60 -22.56 12.68
N PHE A 142 -16.29 -21.28 12.46
CA PHE A 142 -14.97 -20.72 12.76
C PHE A 142 -14.60 -20.92 14.25
N LEU A 143 -15.50 -20.59 15.18
CA LEU A 143 -15.24 -20.74 16.59
C LEU A 143 -14.96 -22.20 16.97
N ARG A 144 -15.75 -23.13 16.45
CA ARG A 144 -15.56 -24.59 16.67
C ARG A 144 -14.22 -25.07 16.09
N VAL A 145 -13.90 -24.70 14.84
CA VAL A 145 -12.64 -25.08 14.19
C VAL A 145 -11.43 -24.47 14.87
N ARG A 146 -11.54 -23.22 15.34
CA ARG A 146 -10.53 -22.54 16.16
C ARG A 146 -10.24 -23.32 17.45
N ASP A 147 -11.29 -23.73 18.15
CA ASP A 147 -11.18 -24.33 19.48
C ASP A 147 -10.63 -25.76 19.42
N CYS A 148 -10.86 -26.48 18.32
CA CYS A 148 -10.26 -27.82 18.09
C CYS A 148 -8.86 -27.79 17.43
N GLY A 149 -8.31 -26.59 17.14
CA GLY A 149 -6.98 -26.45 16.51
C GLY A 149 -6.98 -26.66 14.99
N GLY A 150 -8.13 -26.75 14.35
CA GLY A 150 -8.22 -26.95 12.89
C GLY A 150 -7.68 -25.80 12.06
N LEU A 151 -7.52 -24.60 12.66
CA LEU A 151 -6.90 -23.45 11.98
C LEU A 151 -5.37 -23.48 11.98
N ASP A 152 -4.76 -24.30 12.83
CA ASP A 152 -3.31 -24.31 13.06
C ASP A 152 -2.53 -24.72 11.79
N GLN A 153 -3.18 -25.43 10.87
CA GLN A 153 -2.60 -25.84 9.59
C GLN A 153 -2.70 -24.78 8.47
N VAL A 154 -3.38 -23.64 8.70
CA VAL A 154 -3.53 -22.57 7.71
C VAL A 154 -2.52 -21.45 8.03
N PRO A 155 -1.37 -21.36 7.35
CA PRO A 155 -0.38 -20.31 7.61
C PRO A 155 -0.92 -18.95 7.15
N GLY A 156 -0.48 -17.89 7.83
CA GLY A 156 -0.89 -16.52 7.51
C GLY A 156 -2.12 -16.04 8.27
N LEU A 157 -2.55 -16.75 9.33
CA LEU A 157 -3.62 -16.34 10.21
C LEU A 157 -3.09 -15.86 11.57
N MET A 158 -3.81 -14.90 12.15
CA MET A 158 -3.73 -14.63 13.59
C MET A 158 -5.14 -14.53 14.15
N TYR A 159 -5.38 -15.19 15.28
CA TYR A 159 -6.68 -15.19 15.97
C TYR A 159 -6.53 -15.19 17.48
N ALA A 160 -7.57 -14.75 18.17
CA ALA A 160 -7.59 -14.71 19.62
C ALA A 160 -8.16 -16.01 20.22
N ARG A 161 -7.54 -16.50 21.29
CA ARG A 161 -8.16 -17.45 22.23
C ARG A 161 -8.72 -16.69 23.41
N THR A 162 -9.95 -17.00 23.77
CA THR A 162 -10.70 -16.34 24.82
C THR A 162 -11.05 -17.31 25.94
N ASP A 163 -11.18 -16.77 27.16
CA ASP A 163 -11.75 -17.52 28.27
C ASP A 163 -13.29 -17.63 28.20
N ALA A 164 -13.88 -18.26 29.19
CA ALA A 164 -15.34 -18.41 29.32
C ALA A 164 -16.10 -17.05 29.37
N ARG A 165 -15.41 -15.97 29.74
CA ARG A 165 -15.97 -14.61 29.81
C ARG A 165 -15.73 -13.82 28.51
N GLN A 166 -15.23 -14.48 27.45
CA GLN A 166 -14.85 -13.87 26.15
C GLN A 166 -13.69 -12.87 26.26
N ALA A 167 -12.93 -12.88 27.35
CA ALA A 167 -11.72 -12.06 27.44
C ALA A 167 -10.56 -12.74 26.73
N VAL A 168 -9.82 -11.96 25.92
CA VAL A 168 -8.68 -12.46 25.15
C VAL A 168 -7.54 -12.83 26.11
N GLN A 169 -7.11 -14.08 26.07
CA GLN A 169 -6.04 -14.62 26.91
C GLN A 169 -4.69 -14.68 26.16
N GLU A 170 -4.75 -15.08 24.90
CA GLU A 170 -3.59 -15.14 24.02
C GLU A 170 -4.00 -14.90 22.57
N LEU A 171 -3.04 -14.51 21.75
CA LEU A 171 -3.15 -14.53 20.30
C LEU A 171 -2.35 -15.71 19.75
N VAL A 172 -2.89 -16.39 18.76
CA VAL A 172 -2.22 -17.49 18.05
C VAL A 172 -1.82 -16.98 16.68
N ASP A 173 -0.51 -17.03 16.37
CA ASP A 173 0.05 -16.76 15.05
C ASP A 173 0.40 -18.09 14.39
N THR A 174 -0.26 -18.42 13.30
CA THR A 174 -0.05 -19.67 12.56
C THR A 174 1.20 -19.65 11.66
N GLY A 175 1.98 -18.59 11.75
CA GLY A 175 3.23 -18.41 11.02
C GLY A 175 3.07 -17.73 9.66
N PRO A 176 4.20 -17.42 9.01
CA PRO A 176 4.20 -16.74 7.72
C PRO A 176 3.67 -17.66 6.62
N GLN A 177 2.83 -17.08 5.76
CA GLN A 177 2.44 -17.73 4.53
C GLN A 177 3.63 -17.89 3.58
N ARG A 178 3.56 -18.88 2.70
CA ARG A 178 4.43 -18.98 1.53
C ARG A 178 3.94 -17.99 0.47
N LEU A 179 4.84 -17.16 -0.07
CA LEU A 179 4.50 -16.26 -1.18
C LEU A 179 4.32 -17.06 -2.48
N LEU A 180 3.37 -16.65 -3.33
CA LEU A 180 3.26 -17.20 -4.68
C LEU A 180 4.49 -16.83 -5.50
N ASN A 181 5.09 -17.80 -6.18
CA ASN A 181 6.22 -17.56 -7.08
C ASN A 181 5.77 -16.96 -8.40
N ASP A 182 4.67 -17.48 -8.96
CA ASP A 182 4.07 -17.01 -10.19
C ASP A 182 2.89 -16.08 -9.88
N LEU A 183 3.05 -14.78 -10.14
CA LEU A 183 1.99 -13.81 -9.94
C LEU A 183 0.89 -13.88 -11.00
N ASP A 184 1.07 -14.63 -12.08
CA ASP A 184 0.03 -14.85 -13.08
C ASP A 184 -1.07 -15.77 -12.55
N GLU A 185 -0.78 -16.53 -11.47
CA GLU A 185 -1.78 -17.34 -10.76
C GLU A 185 -2.74 -16.50 -9.89
N LEU A 186 -2.41 -15.23 -9.60
CA LEU A 186 -3.29 -14.36 -8.81
C LEU A 186 -4.64 -14.14 -9.52
N PRO A 187 -5.75 -13.96 -8.77
CA PRO A 187 -7.05 -13.64 -9.31
C PRO A 187 -7.03 -12.45 -10.26
N HIS A 188 -7.88 -12.51 -11.31
CA HIS A 188 -7.89 -11.43 -12.29
C HIS A 188 -8.57 -10.17 -11.72
N PRO A 189 -7.91 -9.01 -11.66
CA PRO A 189 -8.41 -7.81 -10.99
C PRO A 189 -9.69 -7.21 -11.61
N VAL A 190 -10.07 -7.63 -12.82
CA VAL A 190 -11.31 -7.23 -13.49
C VAL A 190 -12.53 -7.58 -12.65
N HIS A 191 -12.54 -8.75 -12.01
CA HIS A 191 -13.65 -9.19 -11.17
C HIS A 191 -13.88 -8.24 -10.00
N GLY A 192 -12.82 -7.73 -9.37
CA GLY A 192 -12.93 -6.78 -8.26
C GLY A 192 -13.56 -5.43 -8.66
N PHE A 193 -13.40 -4.99 -9.91
CA PHE A 193 -14.06 -3.77 -10.37
C PHE A 193 -15.57 -3.92 -10.54
N GLY A 194 -16.04 -5.09 -10.92
CA GLY A 194 -17.48 -5.41 -11.04
C GLY A 194 -18.21 -5.51 -9.70
N LEU A 195 -17.50 -5.53 -8.58
CA LEU A 195 -18.06 -5.67 -7.23
C LEU A 195 -18.24 -4.33 -6.48
N LEU A 196 -17.77 -3.22 -7.05
CA LEU A 196 -17.74 -1.94 -6.36
C LEU A 196 -19.14 -1.45 -6.00
N GLU A 197 -19.33 -1.05 -4.73
CA GLU A 197 -20.56 -0.39 -4.27
C GLU A 197 -20.66 1.01 -4.88
N ARG A 198 -21.88 1.42 -5.19
CA ARG A 198 -22.16 2.78 -5.71
C ARG A 198 -21.81 3.83 -4.67
N PRO A 199 -21.15 4.93 -5.07
CA PRO A 199 -20.95 6.07 -4.18
C PRO A 199 -22.29 6.56 -3.63
N SER A 200 -22.45 6.59 -2.32
CA SER A 200 -23.71 6.98 -1.69
C SER A 200 -23.51 7.52 -0.27
N ARG A 201 -24.55 8.20 0.24
CA ARG A 201 -24.65 8.61 1.64
C ARG A 201 -25.49 7.63 2.49
N ARG A 202 -25.85 6.48 1.94
CA ARG A 202 -26.65 5.46 2.65
C ARG A 202 -25.81 4.74 3.69
N ALA A 203 -26.48 4.26 4.74
CA ALA A 203 -25.85 3.39 5.73
C ALA A 203 -25.70 1.94 5.22
N GLY A 204 -26.67 1.45 4.43
CA GLY A 204 -26.67 0.10 3.84
C GLY A 204 -26.17 0.07 2.40
N LEU A 205 -26.20 -1.14 1.80
CA LEU A 205 -25.82 -1.38 0.42
C LEU A 205 -26.95 -1.02 -0.56
N ALA A 206 -26.59 -0.66 -1.79
CA ALA A 206 -27.54 -0.57 -2.90
C ALA A 206 -27.96 -1.98 -3.38
N PRO A 207 -29.11 -2.11 -4.08
CA PRO A 207 -29.56 -3.41 -4.60
C PRO A 207 -28.55 -4.09 -5.53
N GLY A 208 -27.73 -3.33 -6.25
CA GLY A 208 -26.70 -3.86 -7.13
C GLY A 208 -25.40 -3.07 -7.06
N PRO A 209 -24.28 -3.61 -7.59
CA PRO A 209 -23.01 -2.92 -7.67
C PRO A 209 -23.05 -1.71 -8.60
N LEU A 210 -21.99 -0.96 -8.63
CA LEU A 210 -21.80 0.13 -9.59
C LEU A 210 -21.82 -0.45 -11.02
N PRO A 211 -22.66 0.07 -11.95
CA PRO A 211 -22.67 -0.40 -13.32
C PRO A 211 -21.30 -0.26 -13.99
N ALA A 212 -20.91 -1.24 -14.80
CA ALA A 212 -19.63 -1.28 -15.48
C ALA A 212 -19.31 0.03 -16.23
N SER A 213 -20.30 0.59 -16.94
CA SER A 213 -20.17 1.87 -17.67
C SER A 213 -19.88 3.09 -16.80
N GLN A 214 -20.07 2.99 -15.48
CA GLN A 214 -19.83 4.09 -14.54
C GLN A 214 -18.51 3.93 -13.76
N VAL A 215 -17.88 2.75 -13.81
CA VAL A 215 -16.69 2.45 -13.01
C VAL A 215 -15.56 3.43 -13.33
N ALA A 216 -15.19 3.60 -14.61
CA ALA A 216 -14.13 4.53 -14.99
C ALA A 216 -14.46 6.00 -14.71
N ARG A 217 -15.75 6.37 -14.57
CA ARG A 217 -16.15 7.73 -14.17
C ARG A 217 -15.82 8.00 -12.70
N HIS A 218 -16.02 7.02 -11.82
CA HIS A 218 -15.76 7.14 -10.39
C HIS A 218 -14.31 6.81 -10.01
N SER A 219 -13.69 5.86 -10.73
CA SER A 219 -12.29 5.47 -10.60
C SER A 219 -11.58 5.58 -11.96
N PRO A 220 -11.27 6.79 -12.43
CA PRO A 220 -10.72 6.99 -13.78
C PRO A 220 -9.33 6.37 -13.97
N THR A 221 -8.59 6.18 -12.89
CA THR A 221 -7.32 5.45 -12.90
C THR A 221 -7.52 4.09 -12.27
N ALA A 222 -7.22 3.02 -13.02
CA ALA A 222 -7.17 1.67 -12.49
C ALA A 222 -5.79 1.42 -11.88
N SER A 223 -5.71 1.18 -10.56
CA SER A 223 -4.46 0.73 -9.95
C SER A 223 -4.30 -0.78 -10.17
N LEU A 224 -3.10 -1.17 -10.59
CA LEU A 224 -2.69 -2.57 -10.75
C LEU A 224 -1.39 -2.76 -10.00
N VAL A 225 -1.14 -3.94 -9.49
CA VAL A 225 0.19 -4.34 -9.03
C VAL A 225 0.81 -5.17 -10.13
N LEU A 226 1.88 -4.66 -10.75
CA LEU A 226 2.58 -5.32 -11.84
C LEU A 226 3.76 -6.11 -11.29
N THR A 227 4.37 -5.60 -10.21
CA THR A 227 5.51 -6.18 -9.52
C THR A 227 5.36 -6.03 -8.02
N PHE A 228 5.94 -6.95 -7.26
CA PHE A 228 6.02 -6.89 -5.79
C PHE A 228 7.47 -6.92 -5.34
N GLY A 229 7.78 -6.11 -4.34
CA GLY A 229 9.07 -6.12 -3.67
C GLY A 229 10.08 -5.13 -4.24
N CYS A 230 11.07 -4.86 -3.41
CA CYS A 230 12.18 -3.96 -3.72
C CYS A 230 13.47 -4.53 -3.11
N ARG A 231 14.56 -4.50 -3.86
CA ARG A 231 15.87 -5.01 -3.39
C ARG A 231 16.51 -4.13 -2.31
N PHE A 232 16.11 -2.87 -2.22
CA PHE A 232 16.68 -1.96 -1.25
C PHE A 232 16.16 -2.24 0.15
N GLY A 233 17.03 -2.12 1.13
CA GLY A 233 16.72 -2.35 2.55
C GLY A 233 16.60 -1.05 3.35
N CYS A 234 15.82 -0.08 2.89
CA CYS A 234 15.65 1.18 3.59
C CYS A 234 15.12 0.95 5.02
N HIS A 235 15.78 1.53 6.03
CA HIS A 235 15.45 1.29 7.43
C HIS A 235 14.05 1.73 7.82
N TYR A 236 13.50 2.75 7.15
CA TYR A 236 12.16 3.31 7.40
C TYR A 236 11.04 2.63 6.60
N CYS A 237 11.38 1.71 5.69
CA CYS A 237 10.41 1.12 4.76
C CYS A 237 9.94 -0.26 5.24
N PRO A 238 8.63 -0.51 5.32
CA PRO A 238 8.07 -1.80 5.74
C PRO A 238 8.04 -2.85 4.62
N ILE A 239 8.27 -2.47 3.36
CA ILE A 239 8.16 -3.35 2.19
C ILE A 239 9.03 -4.61 2.28
N PRO A 240 10.29 -4.54 2.73
CA PRO A 240 11.10 -5.75 2.87
C PRO A 240 10.54 -6.82 3.82
N ALA A 241 9.82 -6.40 4.86
CA ALA A 241 9.15 -7.33 5.77
C ALA A 241 7.92 -7.96 5.12
N TYR A 242 7.10 -7.14 4.46
CA TYR A 242 5.88 -7.57 3.78
C TYR A 242 6.17 -8.56 2.62
N ASN A 243 7.13 -8.25 1.76
CA ASN A 243 7.48 -9.06 0.60
C ASN A 243 8.53 -10.14 0.90
N GLN A 244 8.89 -10.39 2.16
CA GLN A 244 9.91 -11.37 2.55
C GLN A 244 11.21 -11.20 1.75
N ARG A 245 11.56 -9.95 1.37
CA ARG A 245 12.71 -9.57 0.53
C ARG A 245 12.74 -10.20 -0.86
N GLN A 246 11.60 -10.68 -1.35
CA GLN A 246 11.49 -11.22 -2.69
C GLN A 246 10.99 -10.17 -3.67
N TYR A 247 11.54 -10.19 -4.88
CA TYR A 247 11.03 -9.42 -6.01
C TYR A 247 10.34 -10.37 -6.99
N ARG A 248 9.04 -10.18 -7.18
CA ARG A 248 8.19 -11.02 -8.01
C ARG A 248 7.48 -10.14 -9.03
N VAL A 249 7.22 -10.68 -10.22
CA VAL A 249 6.62 -9.94 -11.34
C VAL A 249 5.53 -10.76 -12.00
N LYS A 250 4.51 -10.09 -12.51
CA LYS A 250 3.59 -10.66 -13.50
C LYS A 250 4.25 -10.72 -14.87
N SER A 251 3.85 -11.66 -15.71
CA SER A 251 4.27 -11.69 -17.10
C SER A 251 3.72 -10.50 -17.88
N GLY A 252 4.41 -10.12 -18.96
CA GLY A 252 3.91 -9.08 -19.87
C GLY A 252 2.57 -9.45 -20.50
N GLN A 253 2.34 -10.76 -20.75
CA GLN A 253 1.07 -11.29 -21.24
C GLN A 253 -0.06 -11.05 -20.24
N ARG A 254 0.17 -11.39 -18.97
CA ARG A 254 -0.81 -11.20 -17.90
C ARG A 254 -1.17 -9.72 -17.73
N ILE A 255 -0.17 -8.83 -17.69
CA ILE A 255 -0.38 -7.39 -17.56
C ILE A 255 -1.17 -6.84 -18.75
N ALA A 256 -0.83 -7.27 -19.98
CA ALA A 256 -1.54 -6.88 -21.19
C ALA A 256 -3.01 -7.33 -21.16
N ASP A 257 -3.28 -8.53 -20.67
CA ASP A 257 -4.64 -9.05 -20.53
C ASP A 257 -5.45 -8.29 -19.48
N GLU A 258 -4.87 -8.00 -18.32
CA GLU A 258 -5.50 -7.18 -17.29
C GLU A 258 -5.86 -5.79 -17.80
N MET A 259 -4.93 -5.11 -18.48
CA MET A 259 -5.17 -3.79 -19.06
C MET A 259 -6.23 -3.82 -20.16
N ARG A 260 -6.19 -4.83 -21.03
CA ARG A 260 -7.16 -5.00 -22.11
C ARG A 260 -8.56 -5.23 -21.57
N ARG A 261 -8.75 -6.18 -20.66
CA ARG A 261 -10.06 -6.47 -20.08
C ARG A 261 -10.63 -5.28 -19.33
N LEU A 262 -9.83 -4.57 -18.53
CA LEU A 262 -10.28 -3.36 -17.84
C LEU A 262 -10.61 -2.22 -18.80
N HIS A 263 -9.92 -2.11 -19.94
CA HIS A 263 -10.26 -1.18 -21.00
C HIS A 263 -11.60 -1.55 -21.66
N ASP A 264 -11.77 -2.82 -22.03
CA ASP A 264 -12.92 -3.27 -22.81
C ASP A 264 -14.20 -3.36 -21.96
N GLU A 265 -14.11 -3.84 -20.73
CA GLU A 265 -15.27 -4.04 -19.84
C GLU A 265 -15.68 -2.74 -19.10
N PHE A 266 -14.73 -1.88 -18.73
CA PHE A 266 -15.00 -0.69 -17.89
C PHE A 266 -14.59 0.64 -18.52
N GLY A 267 -13.93 0.63 -19.68
CA GLY A 267 -13.48 1.85 -20.37
C GLY A 267 -12.24 2.50 -19.78
N HIS A 268 -11.46 1.80 -18.96
CA HIS A 268 -10.23 2.36 -18.39
C HIS A 268 -9.17 2.63 -19.46
N ARG A 269 -8.58 3.82 -19.41
CA ARG A 269 -7.46 4.24 -20.28
C ARG A 269 -6.23 4.63 -19.47
N LEU A 270 -6.39 4.89 -18.19
CA LEU A 270 -5.34 5.31 -17.29
C LEU A 270 -5.10 4.23 -16.26
N PHE A 271 -3.83 3.83 -16.12
CA PHE A 271 -3.42 2.80 -15.19
C PHE A 271 -2.29 3.32 -14.30
N PHE A 272 -2.29 2.87 -13.06
CA PHE A 272 -1.21 3.11 -12.12
C PHE A 272 -0.68 1.77 -11.62
N GLY A 273 0.59 1.49 -11.91
CA GLY A 273 1.33 0.39 -11.32
C GLY A 273 1.68 0.76 -9.88
N ALA A 274 0.96 0.18 -8.94
CA ALA A 274 1.23 0.31 -7.51
C ALA A 274 2.38 -0.62 -7.13
N ASP A 275 3.53 -0.37 -7.73
CA ASP A 275 4.73 -1.19 -7.64
C ASP A 275 5.68 -0.60 -6.58
N ASP A 276 6.42 -1.45 -5.87
CA ASP A 276 7.42 -0.97 -4.92
C ASP A 276 8.67 -0.40 -5.61
N ASN A 277 9.04 -0.96 -6.76
CA ASN A 277 10.12 -0.51 -7.63
C ASN A 277 10.08 -1.28 -8.96
N PHE A 278 9.39 -0.76 -9.95
CA PHE A 278 9.16 -1.47 -11.23
C PHE A 278 10.47 -1.82 -11.97
N PHE A 279 11.49 -0.98 -11.89
CA PHE A 279 12.79 -1.20 -12.55
C PHE A 279 13.78 -2.02 -11.71
N ASN A 280 13.34 -2.65 -10.63
CA ASN A 280 14.20 -3.38 -9.69
C ASN A 280 15.09 -4.44 -10.37
N ASP A 281 14.58 -5.13 -11.37
CA ASP A 281 15.29 -6.09 -12.22
C ASP A 281 15.11 -5.70 -13.69
N PRO A 282 16.14 -5.10 -14.34
CA PRO A 282 16.03 -4.68 -15.73
C PRO A 282 15.69 -5.81 -16.70
N SER A 283 16.19 -7.02 -16.49
CA SER A 283 15.96 -8.14 -17.41
C SER A 283 14.50 -8.59 -17.41
N ARG A 284 13.89 -8.69 -16.21
CA ARG A 284 12.46 -8.99 -16.06
C ARG A 284 11.60 -7.84 -16.59
N THR A 285 11.96 -6.60 -16.26
CA THR A 285 11.27 -5.41 -16.74
C THR A 285 11.26 -5.33 -18.26
N LEU A 286 12.40 -5.63 -18.92
CA LEU A 286 12.49 -5.61 -20.39
C LEU A 286 11.55 -6.62 -21.04
N LYS A 287 11.40 -7.82 -20.48
CA LYS A 287 10.44 -8.81 -20.99
C LYS A 287 9.00 -8.28 -20.92
N ILE A 288 8.65 -7.60 -19.82
CA ILE A 288 7.32 -6.99 -19.64
C ILE A 288 7.10 -5.87 -20.67
N VAL A 289 8.00 -4.89 -20.72
CA VAL A 289 7.80 -3.71 -21.60
C VAL A 289 7.89 -4.04 -23.08
N ASP A 290 8.70 -5.01 -23.47
CA ASP A 290 8.76 -5.51 -24.86
C ASP A 290 7.43 -6.13 -25.27
N HIS A 291 6.84 -6.98 -24.42
CA HIS A 291 5.52 -7.56 -24.66
C HIS A 291 4.44 -6.46 -24.80
N LEU A 292 4.39 -5.50 -23.84
CA LEU A 292 3.44 -4.40 -23.88
C LEU A 292 3.61 -3.50 -25.11
N ALA A 293 4.87 -3.25 -25.55
CA ALA A 293 5.17 -2.43 -26.72
C ALA A 293 4.66 -3.05 -28.05
N ARG A 294 4.51 -4.37 -28.10
CA ARG A 294 3.96 -5.13 -29.25
C ARG A 294 2.47 -5.36 -29.13
N THR A 295 1.89 -5.20 -27.94
CA THR A 295 0.47 -5.47 -27.67
C THR A 295 -0.43 -4.49 -28.42
N ARG A 296 -1.57 -5.01 -28.91
CA ARG A 296 -2.64 -4.23 -29.54
C ARG A 296 -3.93 -4.33 -28.73
N ILE A 297 -4.65 -3.22 -28.60
CA ILE A 297 -5.94 -3.11 -27.90
C ILE A 297 -6.92 -2.36 -28.78
N ALA A 298 -8.12 -2.87 -28.94
CA ALA A 298 -9.16 -2.28 -29.81
C ALA A 298 -8.64 -1.91 -31.20
N GLY A 299 -7.91 -2.85 -31.83
CA GLY A 299 -7.37 -2.70 -33.19
C GLY A 299 -6.14 -1.80 -33.33
N GLY A 300 -5.72 -1.10 -32.26
CA GLY A 300 -4.57 -0.18 -32.28
C GLY A 300 -3.44 -0.60 -31.35
N PRO A 301 -2.23 -0.01 -31.49
CA PRO A 301 -1.15 -0.22 -30.52
C PRO A 301 -1.56 0.20 -29.12
N LEU A 302 -1.17 -0.59 -28.07
CA LEU A 302 -1.50 -0.33 -26.67
C LEU A 302 -1.21 1.13 -26.27
N HIS A 303 -0.04 1.65 -26.58
CA HIS A 303 0.39 3.00 -26.19
C HIS A 303 -0.44 4.16 -26.75
N LYS A 304 -1.32 3.90 -27.73
CA LYS A 304 -2.29 4.88 -28.26
C LYS A 304 -3.64 4.79 -27.57
N ARG A 305 -3.91 3.72 -26.87
CA ARG A 305 -5.19 3.45 -26.19
C ARG A 305 -5.08 3.59 -24.67
N ILE A 306 -3.95 3.17 -24.11
CA ILE A 306 -3.69 3.08 -22.67
C ILE A 306 -2.46 3.90 -22.32
N PHE A 307 -2.56 4.62 -21.21
CA PHE A 307 -1.46 5.35 -20.58
C PHE A 307 -1.31 4.85 -19.15
N TRP A 308 -0.09 4.59 -18.75
CA TRP A 308 0.18 4.13 -17.38
C TRP A 308 1.38 4.84 -16.75
N GLY A 309 1.42 4.82 -15.43
CA GLY A 309 2.51 5.28 -14.61
C GLY A 309 2.89 4.22 -13.59
N THR A 310 4.08 4.30 -13.00
CA THR A 310 4.56 3.40 -11.96
C THR A 310 5.55 4.09 -11.04
N GLU A 311 6.10 3.37 -10.08
CA GLU A 311 7.12 3.82 -9.15
C GLU A 311 8.47 3.16 -9.45
N ALA A 312 9.56 3.92 -9.30
CA ALA A 312 10.92 3.41 -9.46
C ALA A 312 11.92 4.25 -8.66
N THR A 313 13.13 3.70 -8.43
CA THR A 313 14.24 4.47 -7.86
C THR A 313 15.01 5.23 -8.93
N VAL A 314 15.70 6.30 -8.55
CA VAL A 314 16.61 7.03 -9.44
C VAL A 314 17.69 6.10 -10.00
N HIS A 315 18.29 5.29 -9.13
CA HIS A 315 19.35 4.36 -9.51
C HIS A 315 18.90 3.37 -10.59
N ASP A 316 17.74 2.73 -10.40
CA ASP A 316 17.26 1.73 -11.35
C ASP A 316 16.74 2.36 -12.65
N THR A 317 16.24 3.60 -12.57
CA THR A 317 15.90 4.39 -13.78
C THR A 317 17.15 4.64 -14.64
N LEU A 318 18.29 4.95 -14.05
CA LEU A 318 19.54 5.13 -14.78
C LEU A 318 20.03 3.83 -15.43
N ARG A 319 19.79 2.68 -14.83
CA ARG A 319 20.10 1.36 -15.42
C ARG A 319 19.22 1.03 -16.65
N MET A 320 18.10 1.73 -16.80
CA MET A 320 17.16 1.56 -17.93
C MET A 320 17.36 2.59 -19.04
N THR A 321 18.43 3.39 -19.01
CA THR A 321 18.66 4.54 -19.91
C THR A 321 18.41 4.20 -21.40
N ASP A 322 19.06 3.16 -21.90
CA ASP A 322 19.01 2.76 -23.32
C ASP A 322 17.65 2.16 -23.72
N HIS A 323 16.84 1.79 -22.75
CA HIS A 323 15.55 1.14 -22.94
C HIS A 323 14.35 2.06 -22.71
N LEU A 324 14.55 3.31 -22.29
CA LEU A 324 13.46 4.26 -22.04
C LEU A 324 12.56 4.51 -23.28
N PRO A 325 13.08 4.53 -24.52
CA PRO A 325 12.20 4.60 -25.70
C PRO A 325 11.26 3.40 -25.83
N LEU A 326 11.72 2.19 -25.50
CA LEU A 326 10.89 0.98 -25.48
C LEU A 326 9.84 1.05 -24.36
N VAL A 327 10.23 1.49 -23.16
CA VAL A 327 9.33 1.72 -22.03
C VAL A 327 8.23 2.72 -22.40
N ARG A 328 8.59 3.80 -23.12
CA ARG A 328 7.62 4.78 -23.63
C ARG A 328 6.67 4.17 -24.67
N LYS A 329 7.19 3.32 -25.56
CA LYS A 329 6.42 2.56 -26.54
C LYS A 329 5.49 1.54 -25.89
N ALA A 330 5.83 1.01 -24.72
CA ALA A 330 4.95 0.16 -23.89
C ALA A 330 3.80 0.93 -23.22
N GLY A 331 3.69 2.25 -23.41
CA GLY A 331 2.59 3.07 -22.89
C GLY A 331 2.88 3.82 -21.59
N LEU A 332 4.08 3.68 -21.01
CA LEU A 332 4.47 4.42 -19.81
C LEU A 332 4.53 5.93 -20.10
N ARG A 333 3.95 6.73 -19.20
CA ARG A 333 3.85 8.19 -19.35
C ARG A 333 4.39 8.97 -18.17
N ALA A 334 4.42 8.38 -17.00
CA ALA A 334 4.88 9.04 -15.78
C ALA A 334 5.55 8.02 -14.86
N ILE A 335 6.57 8.46 -14.12
CA ILE A 335 7.23 7.68 -13.09
C ILE A 335 7.32 8.52 -11.82
N TRP A 336 6.81 7.96 -10.72
CA TRP A 336 7.13 8.44 -9.38
C TRP A 336 8.52 7.93 -9.01
N LEU A 337 9.44 8.88 -8.82
CA LEU A 337 10.83 8.57 -8.53
C LEU A 337 11.11 8.71 -7.05
N GLY A 338 11.52 7.63 -6.42
CA GLY A 338 12.08 7.64 -5.07
C GLY A 338 13.43 8.35 -5.06
N VAL A 339 13.38 9.69 -4.95
CA VAL A 339 14.57 10.54 -4.79
C VAL A 339 15.03 10.53 -3.35
N GLU A 340 14.09 10.48 -2.42
CA GLU A 340 14.25 10.58 -0.95
C GLU A 340 15.01 11.85 -0.55
N ASP A 341 16.33 11.82 -0.68
CA ASP A 341 17.26 12.91 -0.51
C ASP A 341 18.36 12.80 -1.58
N MET A 342 18.52 13.83 -2.42
CA MET A 342 19.49 13.84 -3.54
C MET A 342 20.94 13.71 -3.06
N THR A 343 21.22 14.04 -1.81
CA THR A 343 22.58 13.98 -1.23
C THR A 343 22.91 12.64 -0.57
N ALA A 344 21.98 11.68 -0.62
CA ALA A 344 22.11 10.37 -0.01
C ALA A 344 22.38 10.38 1.52
N THR A 345 22.06 11.50 2.20
CA THR A 345 22.29 11.65 3.65
C THR A 345 21.31 10.80 4.47
N LEU A 346 20.08 10.64 3.99
CA LEU A 346 19.07 9.81 4.65
C LEU A 346 19.31 8.33 4.43
N ILE A 347 19.54 7.96 3.18
CA ILE A 347 19.76 6.58 2.73
C ILE A 347 20.53 6.57 1.42
N ASN A 348 21.51 5.72 1.30
CA ASN A 348 22.23 5.53 0.05
C ASN A 348 21.60 4.39 -0.76
N LYS A 349 21.00 4.73 -1.90
CA LYS A 349 20.49 3.82 -2.93
C LYS A 349 21.25 4.01 -4.25
N GLY A 350 22.44 4.57 -4.22
CA GLY A 350 23.20 4.96 -5.41
C GLY A 350 22.70 6.25 -6.09
N GLN A 351 21.81 7.02 -5.44
CA GLN A 351 21.42 8.34 -5.94
C GLN A 351 22.50 9.39 -5.62
N SER A 352 22.55 10.39 -6.47
CA SER A 352 23.39 11.59 -6.30
C SER A 352 22.69 12.78 -6.97
N VAL A 353 23.15 14.00 -6.68
CA VAL A 353 22.58 15.18 -7.35
C VAL A 353 22.76 15.10 -8.87
N PRO A 354 23.95 14.84 -9.44
CA PRO A 354 24.11 14.68 -10.88
C PRO A 354 23.30 13.51 -11.45
N GLY A 355 23.28 12.36 -10.77
CA GLY A 355 22.54 11.18 -11.18
C GLY A 355 21.04 11.45 -11.24
N THR A 356 20.48 12.12 -10.22
CA THR A 356 19.07 12.49 -10.18
C THR A 356 18.72 13.46 -11.33
N MET A 357 19.53 14.50 -11.54
CA MET A 357 19.34 15.44 -12.65
C MET A 357 19.37 14.73 -14.00
N ARG A 358 20.32 13.79 -14.18
CA ARG A 358 20.44 12.98 -15.41
C ARG A 358 19.23 12.09 -15.62
N ALA A 359 18.75 11.39 -14.59
CA ALA A 359 17.56 10.53 -14.68
C ALA A 359 16.33 11.32 -15.15
N PHE A 360 16.13 12.52 -14.60
CA PHE A 360 15.02 13.40 -14.98
C PHE A 360 15.13 13.85 -16.44
N SER A 361 16.32 14.27 -16.88
CA SER A 361 16.57 14.68 -18.27
C SER A 361 16.31 13.53 -19.25
N LEU A 362 16.78 12.32 -18.93
CA LEU A 362 16.59 11.12 -19.77
C LEU A 362 15.12 10.73 -19.88
N LEU A 363 14.38 10.76 -18.79
CA LEU A 363 12.94 10.48 -18.81
C LEU A 363 12.18 11.48 -19.69
N GLN A 364 12.48 12.78 -19.56
CA GLN A 364 11.85 13.82 -20.36
C GLN A 364 12.18 13.66 -21.84
N SER A 365 13.44 13.37 -22.18
CA SER A 365 13.87 13.12 -23.56
C SER A 365 13.12 11.93 -24.16
N ALA A 366 12.78 10.92 -23.36
CA ALA A 366 11.94 9.80 -23.76
C ALA A 366 10.43 10.11 -23.76
N GLY A 367 10.02 11.31 -23.36
CA GLY A 367 8.60 11.71 -23.24
C GLY A 367 7.89 11.09 -22.04
N ILE A 368 8.64 10.74 -20.99
CA ILE A 368 8.13 10.20 -19.71
C ILE A 368 8.26 11.29 -18.65
N LEU A 369 7.22 11.51 -17.86
CA LEU A 369 7.14 12.59 -16.91
C LEU A 369 7.73 12.17 -15.56
N PRO A 370 8.80 12.82 -15.08
CA PRO A 370 9.37 12.51 -13.77
C PRO A 370 8.61 13.23 -12.65
N MET A 371 8.23 12.47 -11.63
CA MET A 371 7.47 12.92 -10.47
C MET A 371 8.26 12.55 -9.19
N PRO A 372 9.03 13.48 -8.58
CA PRO A 372 9.86 13.15 -7.43
C PRO A 372 9.07 12.93 -6.17
N MET A 373 9.48 11.90 -5.42
CA MET A 373 9.11 11.65 -4.04
C MET A 373 10.35 11.90 -3.16
N MET A 374 10.20 12.79 -2.20
CA MET A 374 11.25 13.18 -1.27
C MET A 374 10.85 12.85 0.17
N MET A 375 11.86 12.62 1.00
CA MET A 375 11.71 12.44 2.44
C MET A 375 12.47 13.56 3.17
N HIS A 376 11.75 14.41 3.92
CA HIS A 376 12.38 15.44 4.75
C HIS A 376 12.75 14.87 6.13
N HIS A 377 14.04 14.91 6.47
CA HIS A 377 14.58 14.32 7.69
C HIS A 377 15.24 15.37 8.61
N ASP A 378 15.53 14.98 9.86
CA ASP A 378 15.95 15.91 10.91
C ASP A 378 17.29 16.60 10.66
N SER A 379 18.21 15.97 9.92
CA SER A 379 19.51 16.57 9.59
C SER A 379 19.48 17.46 8.35
N GLN A 380 18.35 17.51 7.60
CA GLN A 380 18.21 18.34 6.40
C GLN A 380 17.69 19.73 6.77
N PRO A 381 18.47 20.81 6.57
CA PRO A 381 17.99 22.17 6.80
C PRO A 381 17.00 22.60 5.70
N LEU A 382 16.24 23.67 5.96
CA LEU A 382 15.39 24.28 4.94
C LEU A 382 16.22 24.78 3.75
N LEU A 383 17.32 25.50 4.03
CA LEU A 383 18.25 26.06 3.07
C LEU A 383 19.69 25.75 3.48
N SER A 384 20.53 25.37 2.53
CA SER A 384 21.97 25.31 2.67
C SER A 384 22.61 26.36 1.76
N ARG A 385 23.61 27.07 2.27
CA ARG A 385 24.38 28.06 1.49
C ARG A 385 25.59 27.46 0.76
N ARG A 386 26.00 26.26 1.16
CA ARG A 386 27.25 25.63 0.72
C ARG A 386 27.05 24.49 -0.29
N ASP A 387 25.90 23.84 -0.26
CA ASP A 387 25.66 22.61 -1.00
C ASP A 387 24.18 22.40 -1.33
N ALA A 388 23.87 21.25 -1.94
CA ALA A 388 22.52 20.86 -2.30
C ALA A 388 21.73 20.18 -1.15
N HIS A 389 22.26 20.14 0.09
CA HIS A 389 21.63 19.39 1.19
C HIS A 389 20.30 20.02 1.67
N GLY A 390 20.12 21.34 1.54
CA GLY A 390 18.90 22.02 1.96
C GLY A 390 17.66 21.56 1.16
N LEU A 391 16.51 21.44 1.84
CA LEU A 391 15.25 21.03 1.21
C LEU A 391 14.89 21.92 0.02
N LEU A 392 14.90 23.24 0.17
CA LEU A 392 14.58 24.16 -0.95
C LEU A 392 15.63 24.14 -2.06
N ASN A 393 16.91 23.87 -1.73
CA ASN A 393 17.95 23.66 -2.73
C ASN A 393 17.62 22.48 -3.62
N GLN A 394 17.22 21.36 -3.02
CA GLN A 394 16.84 20.16 -3.78
C GLN A 394 15.56 20.37 -4.58
N VAL A 395 14.54 21.00 -4.00
CA VAL A 395 13.29 21.34 -4.71
C VAL A 395 13.57 22.26 -5.91
N TYR A 396 14.48 23.23 -5.79
CA TYR A 396 14.93 24.06 -6.89
C TYR A 396 15.58 23.22 -8.01
N LEU A 397 16.50 22.33 -7.65
CA LEU A 397 17.19 21.46 -8.61
C LEU A 397 16.22 20.52 -9.33
N LEU A 398 15.30 19.89 -8.60
CA LEU A 398 14.27 19.03 -9.19
C LEU A 398 13.37 19.78 -10.16
N ARG A 399 12.96 21.00 -9.81
CA ARG A 399 12.18 21.85 -10.71
C ARG A 399 12.99 22.22 -11.94
N LYS A 400 14.27 22.58 -11.80
CA LYS A 400 15.19 22.88 -12.90
C LYS A 400 15.37 21.65 -13.82
N ALA A 401 15.39 20.45 -13.22
CA ALA A 401 15.43 19.19 -13.95
C ALA A 401 14.10 18.81 -14.62
N GLY A 402 13.03 19.61 -14.43
CA GLY A 402 11.73 19.44 -15.09
C GLY A 402 10.77 18.53 -14.33
N ALA A 403 10.89 18.43 -13.02
CA ALA A 403 9.85 17.85 -12.19
C ALA A 403 8.51 18.56 -12.41
N ILE A 404 7.46 17.80 -12.68
CA ILE A 404 6.11 18.37 -12.92
C ILE A 404 5.26 18.42 -11.65
N THR A 405 5.54 17.54 -10.71
CA THR A 405 4.94 17.50 -9.38
C THR A 405 6.01 17.47 -8.33
N LEU A 406 5.63 17.64 -7.08
CA LEU A 406 6.49 17.44 -5.93
C LEU A 406 5.69 16.73 -4.86
N GLN A 407 6.27 15.67 -4.29
CA GLN A 407 5.82 15.05 -3.06
C GLN A 407 6.97 15.11 -2.05
N VAL A 408 6.71 15.65 -0.87
CA VAL A 408 7.65 15.67 0.25
C VAL A 408 6.95 15.10 1.46
N LEU A 409 7.49 14.02 2.01
CA LEU A 409 6.93 13.35 3.18
C LEU A 409 7.90 13.46 4.37
N MET A 410 7.35 13.38 5.57
CA MET A 410 8.11 13.18 6.80
C MET A 410 8.36 11.69 7.01
N ILE A 411 9.49 11.37 7.63
CA ILE A 411 9.69 10.03 8.16
C ILE A 411 8.74 9.84 9.34
N SER A 412 7.85 8.87 9.21
CA SER A 412 6.95 8.43 10.27
C SER A 412 7.39 7.06 10.79
N PRO A 413 7.17 6.74 12.08
CA PRO A 413 7.38 5.38 12.56
C PRO A 413 6.41 4.45 11.84
N ALA A 414 6.91 3.64 10.92
CA ALA A 414 6.12 2.74 10.10
C ALA A 414 6.20 1.32 10.69
N PRO A 415 5.08 0.74 11.16
CA PRO A 415 5.07 -0.65 11.60
C PRO A 415 5.64 -1.58 10.53
N GLY A 416 6.47 -2.54 10.93
CA GLY A 416 7.17 -3.45 10.02
C GLY A 416 8.49 -2.90 9.44
N SER A 417 8.82 -1.63 9.62
CA SER A 417 10.14 -1.09 9.27
C SER A 417 11.18 -1.43 10.34
N ARG A 418 12.46 -1.55 9.92
CA ARG A 418 13.56 -1.87 10.85
C ARG A 418 13.79 -0.83 11.92
N SER A 419 13.50 0.44 11.64
CA SER A 419 13.66 1.55 12.59
C SER A 419 12.42 1.81 13.45
N TYR A 420 11.39 0.98 13.38
CA TYR A 420 10.14 1.25 14.10
C TYR A 420 10.35 1.34 15.61
N GLU A 421 10.84 0.28 16.22
CA GLU A 421 11.10 0.20 17.66
C GLU A 421 12.14 1.23 18.12
N GLU A 422 13.27 1.34 17.38
CA GLU A 422 14.32 2.31 17.67
C GLU A 422 13.80 3.75 17.69
N THR A 423 12.89 4.10 16.79
CA THR A 423 12.30 5.45 16.73
C THR A 423 11.55 5.79 18.01
N PHE A 424 10.88 4.81 18.64
CA PHE A 424 10.20 4.99 19.93
C PHE A 424 11.20 5.00 21.08
N THR A 425 12.05 3.98 21.21
CA THR A 425 12.98 3.83 22.33
C THR A 425 13.99 4.96 22.42
N SER A 426 14.34 5.58 21.29
CA SER A 426 15.14 6.81 21.24
C SER A 426 14.35 8.08 21.62
N GLY A 427 13.09 7.97 22.01
CA GLY A 427 12.27 9.11 22.42
C GLY A 427 11.97 10.12 21.31
N LEU A 428 12.01 9.70 20.04
CA LEU A 428 11.77 10.59 18.90
C LEU A 428 10.29 10.79 18.62
N VAL A 429 9.44 9.83 19.00
CA VAL A 429 8.01 9.83 18.68
C VAL A 429 7.25 10.82 19.57
N LEU A 430 6.45 11.66 18.93
CA LEU A 430 5.57 12.60 19.60
C LEU A 430 4.26 11.88 19.98
N GLN A 431 3.87 12.01 21.23
CA GLN A 431 2.55 11.58 21.72
C GLN A 431 1.50 12.66 21.47
N GLY A 432 1.93 13.93 21.51
CA GLY A 432 1.05 15.07 21.31
C GLY A 432 1.77 16.40 21.52
N ALA A 433 1.08 17.49 21.18
CA ALA A 433 1.52 18.86 21.39
C ALA A 433 0.34 19.73 21.87
N GLY A 434 0.54 20.50 22.94
CA GLY A 434 -0.55 21.25 23.57
C GLY A 434 -1.71 20.31 23.97
N ARG A 435 -2.90 20.62 23.47
CA ARG A 435 -4.11 19.79 23.68
C ARG A 435 -4.29 18.67 22.64
N MET A 436 -3.53 18.71 21.55
CA MET A 436 -3.65 17.73 20.47
C MET A 436 -2.86 16.46 20.79
N LYS A 437 -3.43 15.31 20.47
CA LYS A 437 -2.78 13.99 20.48
C LYS A 437 -2.43 13.60 19.04
N VAL A 438 -1.41 12.76 18.88
CA VAL A 438 -1.14 12.12 17.59
C VAL A 438 -2.22 11.08 17.33
N GLU A 439 -2.82 11.13 16.16
CA GLU A 439 -3.87 10.22 15.71
C GLU A 439 -3.38 9.39 14.51
N ALA A 440 -4.01 8.25 14.27
CA ALA A 440 -3.62 7.31 13.22
C ALA A 440 -3.50 7.96 11.83
N HIS A 441 -4.40 8.89 11.47
CA HIS A 441 -4.36 9.57 10.17
C HIS A 441 -3.11 10.44 9.96
N MET A 442 -2.41 10.81 11.03
CA MET A 442 -1.19 11.62 10.98
C MET A 442 0.06 10.80 10.57
N LEU A 443 -0.08 9.48 10.47
CA LEU A 443 0.96 8.57 9.96
C LEU A 443 1.17 8.68 8.43
N ASP A 444 0.41 9.52 7.74
CA ASP A 444 0.44 9.71 6.27
C ASP A 444 1.68 10.45 5.73
N GLY A 445 2.63 10.81 6.59
CA GLY A 445 3.84 11.53 6.22
C GLY A 445 3.69 13.05 6.02
N ASN A 446 2.48 13.61 6.17
CA ASN A 446 2.26 15.05 6.10
C ASN A 446 2.43 15.76 7.45
N TYR A 447 2.54 15.00 8.52
CA TYR A 447 2.66 15.50 9.88
C TYR A 447 4.00 15.10 10.49
N VAL A 448 4.62 16.03 11.22
CA VAL A 448 5.79 15.70 12.05
C VAL A 448 5.32 15.00 13.30
N ILE A 449 5.41 13.68 13.33
CA ILE A 449 5.06 12.84 14.47
C ILE A 449 6.27 12.12 15.07
N ALA A 450 7.43 12.25 14.43
CA ALA A 450 8.72 11.81 14.97
C ALA A 450 9.80 12.82 14.59
N SER A 451 10.59 13.26 15.55
CA SER A 451 11.72 14.19 15.31
C SER A 451 12.60 14.31 16.54
N LYS A 452 13.94 14.35 16.36
CA LYS A 452 14.91 14.67 17.40
C LYS A 452 15.02 16.17 17.69
N LEU A 453 14.45 17.03 16.83
CA LEU A 453 14.56 18.46 16.96
C LEU A 453 13.85 18.96 18.22
N ALA A 454 14.47 19.91 18.93
CA ALA A 454 13.85 20.60 20.06
C ALA A 454 12.62 21.43 19.63
N LYS A 455 12.59 21.88 18.38
CA LYS A 455 11.50 22.66 17.78
C LYS A 455 10.94 21.97 16.53
N PRO A 456 10.16 20.88 16.69
CA PRO A 456 9.64 20.08 15.56
C PRO A 456 8.76 20.89 14.60
N TRP A 457 8.12 21.96 15.06
CA TRP A 457 7.32 22.85 14.23
C TRP A 457 8.10 23.39 13.02
N ARG A 458 9.43 23.61 13.13
CA ARG A 458 10.26 24.06 12.00
C ARG A 458 10.19 23.08 10.84
N LYS A 459 10.28 21.80 11.14
CA LYS A 459 10.20 20.72 10.13
C LYS A 459 8.81 20.69 9.50
N GLN A 460 7.74 20.90 10.29
CA GLN A 460 6.36 20.97 9.77
C GLN A 460 6.19 22.13 8.79
N PHE A 461 6.72 23.30 9.12
CA PHE A 461 6.67 24.46 8.22
C PHE A 461 7.59 24.32 7.01
N ASN A 462 8.72 23.62 7.11
CA ASN A 462 9.62 23.37 5.98
C ASN A 462 8.91 22.68 4.82
N ILE A 463 8.06 21.68 5.08
CA ILE A 463 7.27 21.02 4.03
C ILE A 463 6.28 21.99 3.39
N LEU A 464 5.58 22.79 4.17
CA LEU A 464 4.65 23.78 3.63
C LEU A 464 5.37 24.80 2.75
N LEU A 465 6.54 25.24 3.18
CA LEU A 465 7.40 26.15 2.38
C LEU A 465 7.91 25.48 1.11
N ALA A 466 8.28 24.21 1.15
CA ALA A 466 8.69 23.45 -0.04
C ALA A 466 7.56 23.36 -1.07
N TYR A 467 6.35 23.05 -0.63
CA TYR A 467 5.18 23.03 -1.50
C TYR A 467 4.83 24.42 -2.04
N LEU A 468 4.83 25.46 -1.20
CA LEU A 468 4.58 26.84 -1.62
C LEU A 468 5.63 27.32 -2.63
N TYR A 469 6.89 26.95 -2.41
CA TYR A 469 7.98 27.27 -3.34
C TYR A 469 7.80 26.59 -4.69
N PHE A 470 7.33 25.32 -4.71
CA PHE A 470 7.13 24.55 -5.93
C PHE A 470 5.81 24.93 -6.64
N TYR A 471 4.70 25.00 -5.90
CA TYR A 471 3.36 25.28 -6.41
C TYR A 471 2.95 26.71 -6.08
N ASN A 472 3.05 27.61 -7.03
CA ASN A 472 2.66 29.01 -6.85
C ASN A 472 2.19 29.65 -8.17
N PRO A 473 1.45 30.79 -8.11
CA PRO A 473 0.91 31.44 -9.30
C PRO A 473 1.95 31.83 -10.36
N LEU A 474 3.16 32.25 -9.93
CA LEU A 474 4.23 32.61 -10.85
C LEU A 474 4.69 31.40 -11.67
N GLN A 475 4.86 30.24 -11.00
CA GLN A 475 5.26 29.01 -11.68
C GLN A 475 4.14 28.48 -12.60
N LEU A 476 2.88 28.66 -12.22
CA LEU A 476 1.75 28.37 -13.10
C LEU A 476 1.83 29.21 -14.36
N LEU A 477 1.98 30.54 -14.23
CA LEU A 477 2.10 31.46 -15.36
C LEU A 477 3.28 31.09 -16.26
N LEU A 478 4.46 30.87 -15.69
CA LEU A 478 5.65 30.45 -16.45
C LEU A 478 5.43 29.12 -17.18
N SER A 479 4.74 28.18 -16.59
CA SER A 479 4.43 26.90 -17.23
C SER A 479 3.40 27.04 -18.35
N MET A 480 2.48 27.99 -18.28
CA MET A 480 1.50 28.29 -19.32
C MET A 480 2.15 28.97 -20.55
N ILE A 481 3.16 29.83 -20.34
CA ILE A 481 3.85 30.53 -21.43
C ILE A 481 4.79 29.59 -22.20
N ARG A 482 5.30 28.54 -21.57
CA ARG A 482 6.23 27.57 -22.16
C ARG A 482 5.52 26.54 -23.05
N LEU A 483 4.76 26.96 -24.03
CA LEU A 483 3.94 26.11 -24.93
C LEU A 483 4.76 25.05 -25.70
N ARG A 484 6.03 25.35 -26.00
CA ARG A 484 6.94 24.44 -26.71
C ARG A 484 7.65 23.43 -25.81
N SER A 485 7.41 23.48 -24.49
CA SER A 485 7.99 22.52 -23.56
C SER A 485 7.43 21.11 -23.80
N THR A 486 8.29 20.09 -23.73
CA THR A 486 7.87 18.68 -23.71
C THR A 486 6.92 18.35 -22.55
N LEU A 487 6.88 19.22 -21.53
CA LEU A 487 6.03 19.10 -20.35
C LEU A 487 4.64 19.76 -20.53
N TYR A 488 4.39 20.46 -21.63
CA TYR A 488 3.08 21.05 -21.91
C TYR A 488 2.13 19.99 -22.52
N PRO A 489 0.85 19.93 -22.14
CA PRO A 489 0.12 20.73 -21.15
C PRO A 489 0.17 20.17 -19.71
N ALA A 490 1.00 19.19 -19.44
CA ALA A 490 1.08 18.52 -18.16
C ALA A 490 1.56 19.44 -17.02
N GLY A 491 2.52 20.30 -17.31
CA GLY A 491 3.08 21.23 -16.34
C GLY A 491 2.05 22.21 -15.75
N PRO A 492 1.33 23.01 -16.57
CA PRO A 492 0.28 23.90 -16.07
C PRO A 492 -0.79 23.18 -15.28
N THR A 493 -1.22 22.04 -15.77
CA THR A 493 -2.21 21.21 -15.09
C THR A 493 -1.74 20.75 -13.71
N ALA A 494 -0.48 20.28 -13.63
CA ALA A 494 0.11 19.84 -12.37
C ALA A 494 0.25 21.01 -11.37
N GLN A 495 0.59 22.20 -11.86
CA GLN A 495 0.67 23.41 -11.00
C GLN A 495 -0.70 23.79 -10.43
N MET A 496 -1.75 23.89 -11.27
CA MET A 496 -3.11 24.20 -10.79
C MET A 496 -3.58 23.26 -9.70
N VAL A 497 -3.38 22.00 -9.93
CA VAL A 497 -3.83 20.98 -9.04
C VAL A 497 -2.95 20.91 -7.78
N GLY A 498 -1.65 21.08 -7.92
CA GLY A 498 -0.74 21.17 -6.80
C GLY A 498 -1.06 22.35 -5.88
N MET A 499 -1.46 23.50 -6.43
CA MET A 499 -1.95 24.65 -5.65
C MET A 499 -3.23 24.31 -4.88
N ALA A 500 -4.18 23.62 -5.50
CA ALA A 500 -5.38 23.16 -4.80
C ALA A 500 -5.04 22.14 -3.69
N GLY A 501 -4.13 21.21 -3.97
CA GLY A 501 -3.60 20.26 -2.99
C GLY A 501 -2.87 20.93 -1.82
N LEU A 502 -2.09 21.96 -2.10
CA LEU A 502 -1.42 22.76 -1.06
C LEU A 502 -2.45 23.40 -0.11
N GLY A 503 -3.52 24.01 -0.65
CA GLY A 503 -4.60 24.57 0.17
C GLY A 503 -5.23 23.52 1.09
N HIS A 504 -5.46 22.32 0.58
CA HIS A 504 -5.96 21.19 1.38
C HIS A 504 -4.96 20.77 2.47
N THR A 505 -3.67 20.63 2.12
CA THR A 505 -2.61 20.26 3.06
C THR A 505 -2.48 21.27 4.18
N VAL A 506 -2.43 22.56 3.85
CA VAL A 506 -2.40 23.63 4.86
C VAL A 506 -3.59 23.54 5.81
N ARG A 507 -4.81 23.43 5.27
CA ARG A 507 -6.03 23.30 6.09
C ARG A 507 -5.98 22.10 7.05
N ARG A 508 -5.42 20.97 6.62
CA ARG A 508 -5.31 19.77 7.45
C ARG A 508 -4.23 19.90 8.52
N THR A 509 -3.06 20.45 8.17
CA THR A 509 -1.87 20.38 9.03
C THR A 509 -1.64 21.63 9.87
N LEU A 510 -2.31 22.76 9.59
CA LEU A 510 -2.09 24.04 10.28
C LEU A 510 -2.35 23.93 11.79
N GLY A 511 -3.42 23.26 12.20
CA GLY A 511 -3.73 23.08 13.62
C GLY A 511 -2.60 22.36 14.37
N TRP A 512 -2.05 21.30 13.76
CA TRP A 512 -0.91 20.58 14.32
C TRP A 512 0.37 21.44 14.33
N ALA A 513 0.64 22.17 13.25
CA ALA A 513 1.78 23.09 13.18
C ALA A 513 1.74 24.14 14.30
N MET A 514 0.56 24.70 14.57
CA MET A 514 0.35 25.65 15.67
C MET A 514 0.46 25.00 17.04
N ALA A 515 -0.05 23.79 17.20
CA ALA A 515 0.12 23.03 18.44
C ALA A 515 1.60 22.72 18.73
N LEU A 516 2.38 22.36 17.70
CA LEU A 516 3.83 22.18 17.82
C LEU A 516 4.59 23.48 18.14
N LEU A 517 4.12 24.63 17.64
CA LEU A 517 4.74 25.94 17.84
C LEU A 517 4.49 26.48 19.24
N LEU A 518 3.24 26.42 19.70
CA LEU A 518 2.77 27.10 20.91
C LEU A 518 2.60 26.17 22.11
N GLY A 519 2.44 24.87 21.87
CA GLY A 519 2.11 23.90 22.91
C GLY A 519 3.31 23.16 23.46
N LYS A 520 3.15 22.64 24.68
CA LYS A 520 4.15 21.72 25.29
C LYS A 520 4.16 20.41 24.52
N ILE A 521 5.33 20.01 24.04
CA ILE A 521 5.55 18.75 23.32
C ILE A 521 5.64 17.60 24.31
N ARG A 522 4.87 16.56 24.06
CA ARG A 522 4.94 15.28 24.81
C ARG A 522 5.47 14.20 23.89
N ARG A 523 6.40 13.41 24.38
CA ARG A 523 7.03 12.31 23.66
C ARG A 523 6.71 10.97 24.35
N THR A 524 6.86 9.89 23.61
CA THR A 524 6.73 8.52 24.14
C THR A 524 7.90 7.66 23.68
N GLY A 525 8.42 6.84 24.58
CA GLY A 525 9.38 5.79 24.26
C GLY A 525 8.73 4.41 24.17
N ILE A 526 7.41 4.34 24.35
CA ILE A 526 6.66 3.08 24.34
C ILE A 526 6.04 2.91 22.96
N TRP A 527 6.41 1.85 22.24
CA TRP A 527 5.76 1.50 20.97
C TRP A 527 4.56 0.59 21.21
N PRO A 528 3.57 0.62 20.29
CA PRO A 528 2.41 -0.24 20.37
C PRO A 528 2.79 -1.73 20.35
N GLN A 529 2.28 -2.48 21.32
CA GLN A 529 2.50 -3.92 21.44
C GLN A 529 1.20 -4.62 21.85
N SER A 530 1.16 -5.93 21.71
CA SER A 530 0.10 -6.74 22.28
C SER A 530 0.12 -6.68 23.80
N SER A 531 -1.05 -6.50 24.42
CA SER A 531 -1.21 -6.58 25.88
C SER A 531 -1.35 -8.03 26.37
N VAL A 532 -1.45 -8.99 25.46
CA VAL A 532 -1.55 -10.42 25.75
C VAL A 532 -0.44 -11.18 25.03
N PRO A 533 -0.04 -12.36 25.49
CA PRO A 533 0.96 -13.18 24.83
C PRO A 533 0.57 -13.50 23.38
N ILE A 534 1.58 -13.60 22.50
CA ILE A 534 1.43 -14.11 21.14
C ILE A 534 2.14 -15.46 21.06
N ARG A 535 1.37 -16.52 20.90
CA ARG A 535 1.90 -17.87 20.70
C ARG A 535 2.12 -18.10 19.20
N GLN A 536 3.38 -18.20 18.81
CA GLN A 536 3.74 -18.62 17.45
C GLN A 536 3.68 -20.14 17.37
N LEU A 537 2.99 -20.65 16.37
CA LEU A 537 3.04 -22.07 16.05
C LEU A 537 4.36 -22.36 15.32
N ALA A 538 5.03 -23.43 15.73
CA ALA A 538 6.17 -23.96 14.99
C ALA A 538 5.70 -24.22 13.54
N SER A 539 6.47 -23.75 12.57
CA SER A 539 6.16 -23.68 11.13
C SER A 539 5.09 -24.68 10.70
N ALA A 540 3.89 -24.17 10.40
CA ALA A 540 2.81 -24.99 9.87
C ALA A 540 3.30 -25.80 8.68
N PRO A 541 2.84 -27.06 8.48
CA PRO A 541 3.21 -27.85 7.34
C PRO A 541 2.98 -27.03 6.07
N ARG A 542 3.96 -27.06 5.17
CA ARG A 542 3.90 -26.31 3.90
C ARG A 542 2.69 -26.82 3.10
N LEU A 543 1.58 -26.10 3.21
CA LEU A 543 0.45 -26.38 2.34
C LEU A 543 0.89 -26.08 0.89
N PRO A 544 0.56 -26.95 -0.06
CA PRO A 544 0.80 -26.68 -1.46
C PRO A 544 0.08 -25.39 -1.88
N ALA A 545 0.63 -24.69 -2.88
CA ALA A 545 -0.10 -23.58 -3.49
C ALA A 545 -1.43 -24.11 -4.02
N ILE A 546 -2.54 -23.50 -3.62
CA ILE A 546 -3.86 -23.92 -4.04
C ILE A 546 -4.15 -23.32 -5.40
N ASP A 547 -4.49 -24.14 -6.37
CA ASP A 547 -5.16 -23.70 -7.58
C ASP A 547 -6.62 -23.39 -7.22
N TYR A 548 -6.90 -22.14 -6.83
CA TYR A 548 -8.25 -21.72 -6.46
C TYR A 548 -9.23 -21.77 -7.65
N ARG A 549 -8.77 -21.89 -8.90
CA ARG A 549 -9.63 -22.18 -10.04
C ARG A 549 -10.30 -23.55 -9.92
N LYS A 550 -9.68 -24.45 -9.13
CA LYS A 550 -10.18 -25.80 -8.85
C LYS A 550 -10.85 -25.94 -7.49
N LEU A 551 -10.74 -24.91 -6.62
CA LEU A 551 -11.20 -24.97 -5.23
C LEU A 551 -12.67 -25.37 -5.08
N PHE A 552 -13.49 -25.08 -6.08
CA PHE A 552 -14.92 -25.37 -6.08
C PHE A 552 -15.36 -26.30 -7.22
N SER A 553 -14.45 -26.80 -8.05
CA SER A 553 -14.74 -27.80 -9.08
C SER A 553 -14.71 -29.24 -8.57
N GLY A 554 -14.45 -29.47 -7.30
CA GLY A 554 -14.38 -30.79 -6.68
C GLY A 554 -13.09 -31.57 -6.99
N HIS A 555 -12.10 -30.95 -7.64
CA HIS A 555 -10.86 -31.60 -8.05
C HIS A 555 -9.63 -30.81 -7.57
N LEU A 556 -9.38 -30.84 -6.26
CA LEU A 556 -8.14 -30.31 -5.69
C LEU A 556 -6.99 -31.30 -5.93
N THR A 557 -6.16 -31.03 -6.91
CA THR A 557 -4.84 -31.63 -7.00
C THR A 557 -3.78 -30.57 -6.67
N PRO A 558 -2.99 -30.75 -5.60
CA PRO A 558 -1.95 -29.78 -5.23
C PRO A 558 -0.86 -29.77 -6.30
N THR A 559 -0.64 -28.66 -6.95
CA THR A 559 0.56 -28.45 -7.77
C THR A 559 1.72 -28.06 -6.86
N MET A 560 2.57 -29.03 -6.57
CA MET A 560 3.84 -28.81 -5.86
C MET A 560 4.86 -28.17 -6.81
N SER A 561 5.24 -26.93 -6.62
CA SER A 561 6.53 -26.46 -7.11
C SER A 561 7.56 -26.63 -6.00
N GLU A 562 8.46 -27.57 -6.16
CA GLU A 562 9.61 -27.73 -5.28
C GLU A 562 10.56 -26.55 -5.45
N SER A 563 10.54 -25.63 -4.50
CA SER A 563 11.62 -24.68 -4.31
C SER A 563 12.21 -24.89 -2.92
N THR A 564 13.35 -25.52 -2.85
CA THR A 564 14.16 -25.75 -1.66
C THR A 564 14.95 -24.50 -1.27
N ALA A 565 14.33 -23.33 -1.21
CA ALA A 565 14.97 -22.18 -0.62
C ALA A 565 14.70 -22.18 0.89
N GLU A 566 15.71 -22.44 1.70
CA GLU A 566 15.70 -22.17 3.14
C GLU A 566 15.48 -20.67 3.34
N PHE A 567 14.35 -20.31 3.94
CA PHE A 567 14.05 -18.93 4.28
C PHE A 567 14.61 -18.61 5.66
N PRO A 568 15.39 -17.53 5.81
CA PRO A 568 15.71 -17.03 7.15
C PRO A 568 14.41 -16.62 7.82
N GLN A 569 14.18 -17.14 9.03
CA GLN A 569 13.07 -16.76 9.89
C GLN A 569 13.14 -15.26 10.17
N LEU A 570 12.27 -14.51 9.57
CA LEU A 570 12.01 -13.14 9.99
C LEU A 570 11.06 -13.21 11.18
N SER A 571 11.56 -12.90 12.38
CA SER A 571 10.71 -12.65 13.53
C SER A 571 9.75 -11.53 13.14
N ARG A 572 8.49 -11.86 12.98
CA ARG A 572 7.45 -10.87 12.87
C ARG A 572 7.35 -10.16 14.20
N LEU A 573 7.51 -8.83 14.14
CA LEU A 573 7.10 -7.91 15.19
C LEU A 573 7.66 -8.22 16.58
N GLY A 574 8.87 -7.72 16.85
CA GLY A 574 9.43 -7.43 18.17
C GLY A 574 8.73 -7.95 19.42
N VAL A 575 8.69 -9.27 19.59
CA VAL A 575 8.39 -9.87 20.88
C VAL A 575 9.64 -10.64 21.31
N GLY A 576 10.43 -9.99 22.13
CA GLY A 576 11.40 -10.56 23.06
C GLY A 576 12.22 -11.74 22.58
N SER A 577 13.12 -11.53 21.60
CA SER A 577 14.36 -12.27 21.55
C SER A 577 15.49 -11.30 21.25
N THR A 578 16.54 -11.34 22.04
CA THR A 578 17.77 -10.58 21.89
C THR A 578 18.24 -10.63 20.44
N PRO A 579 18.58 -9.51 19.80
CA PRO A 579 19.02 -9.52 18.42
C PRO A 579 20.37 -10.22 18.32
N THR A 580 20.40 -11.42 17.76
CA THR A 580 21.63 -12.01 17.25
C THR A 580 22.09 -11.06 16.15
N LYS A 581 23.26 -10.46 16.32
CA LYS A 581 23.93 -9.66 15.30
C LYS A 581 24.02 -10.47 14.02
N LEU A 582 23.20 -10.13 13.03
CA LEU A 582 23.39 -10.58 11.67
C LEU A 582 24.53 -9.72 11.09
N GLU A 583 25.71 -10.28 11.01
CA GLU A 583 26.82 -9.74 10.21
C GLU A 583 26.42 -9.86 8.74
N PHE A 584 26.28 -8.70 8.10
CA PHE A 584 26.11 -8.64 6.65
C PHE A 584 27.48 -8.68 6.01
N PRO A 585 27.68 -9.37 4.88
CA PRO A 585 28.90 -9.21 4.11
C PRO A 585 29.03 -7.75 3.68
N GLU A 586 30.15 -7.13 4.05
CA GLU A 586 30.55 -5.82 3.54
C GLU A 586 30.64 -5.90 2.01
N VAL A 587 29.81 -5.16 1.33
CA VAL A 587 29.99 -4.89 -0.08
C VAL A 587 31.11 -3.85 -0.18
N THR A 588 32.32 -4.31 -0.34
CA THR A 588 33.44 -3.46 -0.75
C THR A 588 33.10 -2.84 -2.12
N PRO A 589 33.24 -1.53 -2.30
CA PRO A 589 33.13 -0.92 -3.62
C PRO A 589 34.39 -1.29 -4.40
N GLU A 590 34.27 -2.12 -5.43
CA GLU A 590 35.29 -2.17 -6.46
C GLU A 590 35.35 -0.80 -7.15
N VAL A 591 36.41 -0.08 -6.79
CA VAL A 591 36.90 1.07 -7.56
C VAL A 591 37.82 0.45 -8.63
N THR A 592 37.41 0.45 -9.86
CA THR A 592 38.27 0.28 -11.00
C THR A 592 38.35 1.59 -11.78
N PRO A 593 39.55 1.90 -12.38
CA PRO A 593 40.04 3.25 -12.67
C PRO A 593 39.35 4.02 -13.75
#